data_fc04144e9976bf0cbb9c82a0fc001f9e
#
_entry.id   fc04144e9976bf0cbb9c82a0fc001f9e
#
_cell.length_a   1.000
_cell.length_b   1.000
_cell.length_c   1.000
_cell.angle_alpha   90.00
_cell.angle_beta   90.00
_cell.angle_gamma   90.00
#
_symmetry.space_group_name_H-M   'P 1'
#
loop_
_entity.id
_entity.type
_entity.pdbx_description
1 polymer ?
#
loop_
_entity_poly.entity_id
_entity_poly.type
_entity_poly.pdbx_seq_one_letter_code
_entity_poly.pdbx_strand_id
1 'polypeptide(L)'
;MSWTIGLSLVALWLAAGCRPTPKPVAALPALTPTGSATPAAPMATASHTPRPVPTETAISPPTLTPIPTATATPTHTPSPTPTATATATPIGPCAARNPGDDLFALVTHDYGLSRDFAPNDLVPLAEFFSIDVTLGYPTELRQVVIAPLVRMVQDMQAAGLHPQILSGYRSYASQAVAYDKWLQKEPERANILSAPPGYSEHQLGTTIDFGSPELPTIVGQEDIQFHTYFYLTSEGQWLANYAHQYGFTLSFPRDTLEITGFYYEPWHFRYVGVELATILKNLGVSFTEYALQNLPPPCVP
;
A
#
# COMPACT_ATOMS: atom_id res chain seq x y z
N MET A 1 -29.98 -70.82 -13.47
CA MET A 1 -29.17 -69.89 -14.27
C MET A 1 -28.20 -69.25 -13.31
N SER A 2 -27.00 -69.76 -13.23
CA SER A 2 -25.92 -69.38 -12.32
C SER A 2 -25.06 -68.29 -12.98
N TRP A 3 -24.84 -67.21 -12.27
CA TRP A 3 -23.84 -66.18 -12.62
C TRP A 3 -22.68 -66.24 -11.67
N THR A 4 -21.52 -66.66 -12.21
CA THR A 4 -20.24 -66.70 -11.51
C THR A 4 -19.60 -65.32 -11.55
N ILE A 5 -19.21 -64.81 -10.35
CA ILE A 5 -18.48 -63.56 -10.14
C ILE A 5 -17.01 -63.90 -10.20
N GLY A 6 -16.29 -63.39 -11.22
CA GLY A 6 -14.82 -63.46 -11.31
C GLY A 6 -14.14 -62.40 -10.43
N LEU A 7 -13.33 -62.85 -9.45
CA LEU A 7 -12.40 -62.00 -8.72
C LEU A 7 -11.14 -61.78 -9.57
N SER A 8 -10.86 -60.54 -9.93
CA SER A 8 -9.55 -60.12 -10.46
C SER A 8 -8.66 -59.63 -9.34
N LEU A 9 -7.59 -60.37 -9.09
CA LEU A 9 -6.51 -59.98 -8.17
C LEU A 9 -5.64 -58.92 -8.90
N VAL A 10 -5.60 -57.70 -8.35
CA VAL A 10 -4.66 -56.64 -8.74
C VAL A 10 -3.44 -56.77 -7.83
N ALA A 11 -2.31 -57.15 -8.36
CA ALA A 11 -1.03 -57.20 -7.66
C ALA A 11 -0.48 -55.78 -7.48
N LEU A 12 -0.33 -55.37 -6.22
CA LEU A 12 0.32 -54.11 -5.81
C LEU A 12 1.85 -54.31 -5.88
N TRP A 13 2.52 -53.62 -6.81
CA TRP A 13 3.97 -53.47 -6.80
C TRP A 13 4.36 -52.36 -5.83
N LEU A 14 5.00 -52.72 -4.73
CA LEU A 14 5.70 -51.81 -3.83
C LEU A 14 7.05 -51.45 -4.43
N ALA A 15 7.15 -50.28 -5.04
CA ALA A 15 8.43 -49.70 -5.41
C ALA A 15 9.05 -49.05 -4.16
N ALA A 16 10.11 -49.64 -3.63
CA ALA A 16 10.95 -49.09 -2.57
C ALA A 16 11.75 -47.93 -3.15
N GLY A 17 11.25 -46.68 -2.99
CA GLY A 17 12.00 -45.47 -3.33
C GLY A 17 13.02 -45.15 -2.24
N CYS A 18 14.30 -45.21 -2.57
CA CYS A 18 15.40 -44.70 -1.74
C CYS A 18 15.19 -43.19 -1.45
N ARG A 19 14.92 -42.84 -0.21
CA ARG A 19 14.97 -41.44 0.25
C ARG A 19 16.43 -41.04 0.43
N PRO A 20 16.92 -39.93 -0.14
CA PRO A 20 18.23 -39.40 0.19
C PRO A 20 18.23 -38.88 1.65
N THR A 21 19.21 -39.31 2.41
CA THR A 21 19.49 -38.82 3.76
C THR A 21 19.94 -37.36 3.69
N PRO A 22 19.41 -36.47 4.55
CA PRO A 22 19.89 -35.09 4.61
C PRO A 22 21.34 -35.06 5.15
N LYS A 23 22.21 -34.30 4.46
CA LYS A 23 23.56 -34.01 4.96
C LYS A 23 23.49 -33.21 6.26
N PRO A 24 24.33 -33.51 7.25
CA PRO A 24 24.40 -32.71 8.46
C PRO A 24 24.90 -31.30 8.14
N VAL A 25 24.14 -30.29 8.56
CA VAL A 25 24.55 -28.88 8.53
C VAL A 25 25.60 -28.70 9.62
N ALA A 26 26.77 -28.20 9.24
CA ALA A 26 27.84 -27.88 10.17
C ALA A 26 27.36 -26.80 11.16
N ALA A 27 27.50 -27.07 12.44
CA ALA A 27 27.20 -26.10 13.50
C ALA A 27 28.17 -24.94 13.42
N LEU A 28 27.64 -23.70 13.39
CA LEU A 28 28.40 -22.48 13.53
C LEU A 28 29.02 -22.41 14.93
N PRO A 29 30.28 -21.94 15.10
CA PRO A 29 30.90 -21.83 16.41
C PRO A 29 30.19 -20.75 17.25
N ALA A 30 29.89 -21.11 18.50
CA ALA A 30 29.35 -20.21 19.50
C ALA A 30 30.33 -19.04 19.76
N LEU A 31 29.86 -17.82 19.57
CA LEU A 31 30.58 -16.61 19.99
C LEU A 31 30.46 -16.48 21.51
N THR A 32 31.56 -16.69 22.22
CA THR A 32 31.70 -16.38 23.64
C THR A 32 31.78 -14.85 23.84
N PRO A 33 30.96 -14.26 24.74
CA PRO A 33 31.09 -12.86 25.05
C PRO A 33 32.23 -12.67 26.06
N THR A 34 33.39 -12.22 25.60
CA THR A 34 34.44 -11.62 26.45
C THR A 34 34.30 -10.10 26.33
N GLY A 35 33.69 -9.49 27.33
CA GLY A 35 33.55 -8.04 27.45
C GLY A 35 33.32 -7.68 28.91
N SER A 36 34.41 -7.40 29.63
CA SER A 36 34.44 -6.86 31.00
C SER A 36 33.70 -5.52 31.04
N ALA A 37 32.60 -5.47 31.81
CA ALA A 37 31.89 -4.21 32.07
C ALA A 37 32.68 -3.34 33.06
N THR A 38 33.17 -2.21 32.60
CA THR A 38 33.65 -1.11 33.45
C THR A 38 32.42 -0.39 34.03
N PRO A 39 32.36 -0.09 35.34
CA PRO A 39 31.24 0.62 35.92
C PRO A 39 31.22 2.08 35.45
N ALA A 40 30.05 2.50 34.94
CA ALA A 40 29.78 3.87 34.52
C ALA A 40 29.77 4.81 35.77
N ALA A 41 30.44 5.96 35.64
CA ALA A 41 30.43 7.05 36.60
C ALA A 41 28.99 7.67 36.68
N PRO A 42 28.63 8.24 37.87
CA PRO A 42 27.28 8.83 38.04
C PRO A 42 27.12 10.08 37.19
N MET A 43 26.02 10.11 36.41
CA MET A 43 25.59 11.26 35.64
C MET A 43 25.22 12.43 36.57
N ALA A 44 25.82 13.59 36.33
CA ALA A 44 25.48 14.85 36.99
C ALA A 44 24.05 15.26 36.61
N THR A 45 23.25 15.56 37.62
CA THR A 45 21.91 16.11 37.52
C THR A 45 21.98 17.53 36.95
N ALA A 46 21.54 17.73 35.70
CA ALA A 46 21.43 19.06 35.12
C ALA A 46 20.23 19.78 35.72
N SER A 47 20.49 20.85 36.46
CA SER A 47 19.47 21.78 36.97
C SER A 47 18.96 22.62 35.82
N HIS A 48 17.70 22.43 35.45
CA HIS A 48 17.02 23.26 34.47
C HIS A 48 16.55 24.59 35.08
N THR A 49 17.26 25.66 34.78
CA THR A 49 16.80 27.02 35.02
C THR A 49 15.71 27.35 34.00
N PRO A 50 14.51 27.78 34.38
CA PRO A 50 13.46 28.12 33.44
C PRO A 50 13.87 29.36 32.61
N ARG A 51 13.79 29.22 31.30
CA ARG A 51 13.99 30.31 30.32
C ARG A 51 12.81 31.29 30.40
N PRO A 52 13.02 32.58 30.42
CA PRO A 52 11.94 33.57 30.46
C PRO A 52 11.08 33.49 29.18
N VAL A 53 9.76 33.50 29.37
CA VAL A 53 8.74 33.57 28.30
C VAL A 53 8.82 34.98 27.70
N PRO A 54 8.89 35.11 26.34
CA PRO A 54 8.79 36.42 25.72
C PRO A 54 7.40 37.03 25.92
N THR A 55 7.35 38.25 26.39
CA THR A 55 6.11 39.06 26.57
C THR A 55 5.57 39.37 25.17
N GLU A 56 4.33 38.96 24.92
CA GLU A 56 3.59 39.34 23.71
C GLU A 56 3.42 40.85 23.63
N THR A 57 4.01 41.46 22.61
CA THR A 57 3.78 42.87 22.27
C THR A 57 2.44 42.93 21.54
N ALA A 58 1.46 43.66 22.17
CA ALA A 58 0.16 43.87 21.58
C ALA A 58 0.29 44.60 20.23
N ILE A 59 -0.13 43.91 19.16
CA ILE A 59 -0.26 44.49 17.82
C ILE A 59 -1.62 45.18 17.73
N SER A 60 -1.62 46.50 17.52
CA SER A 60 -2.81 47.30 17.26
C SER A 60 -3.49 46.84 15.96
N PRO A 61 -4.83 46.77 15.89
CA PRO A 61 -5.52 46.38 14.67
C PRO A 61 -5.34 47.42 13.57
N PRO A 62 -5.23 46.98 12.30
CA PRO A 62 -5.11 47.89 11.17
C PRO A 62 -6.39 48.70 10.93
N THR A 63 -6.22 49.99 10.68
CA THR A 63 -7.28 50.92 10.32
C THR A 63 -7.85 50.55 8.96
N LEU A 64 -9.16 50.32 8.89
CA LEU A 64 -9.85 49.99 7.64
C LEU A 64 -9.86 51.22 6.71
N THR A 65 -9.22 51.11 5.58
CA THR A 65 -9.31 52.08 4.48
C THR A 65 -10.62 51.84 3.69
N PRO A 66 -11.39 52.87 3.30
CA PRO A 66 -12.65 52.66 2.59
C PRO A 66 -12.43 52.05 1.22
N ILE A 67 -13.26 51.04 0.87
CA ILE A 67 -13.31 50.38 -0.42
C ILE A 67 -13.82 51.34 -1.48
N PRO A 68 -13.14 51.51 -2.62
CA PRO A 68 -13.70 52.27 -3.72
C PRO A 68 -14.87 51.52 -4.36
N THR A 69 -15.97 52.25 -4.59
CA THR A 69 -17.18 51.76 -5.26
C THR A 69 -16.84 51.44 -6.71
N ALA A 70 -16.88 50.17 -7.09
CA ALA A 70 -16.71 49.73 -8.48
C ALA A 70 -18.01 49.93 -9.26
N THR A 71 -17.98 50.86 -10.21
CA THR A 71 -18.97 50.96 -11.27
C THR A 71 -18.33 50.40 -12.54
N ALA A 72 -18.81 49.26 -13.04
CA ALA A 72 -18.94 48.89 -14.45
C ALA A 72 -19.24 47.41 -14.54
N THR A 73 -20.42 47.06 -14.98
CA THR A 73 -20.81 45.71 -15.36
C THR A 73 -20.09 45.33 -16.64
N PRO A 74 -19.23 44.30 -16.68
CA PRO A 74 -18.69 43.83 -17.94
C PRO A 74 -19.76 43.01 -18.68
N THR A 75 -20.02 43.42 -19.93
CA THR A 75 -20.80 42.67 -20.90
C THR A 75 -20.09 41.33 -21.16
N HIS A 76 -20.80 40.22 -20.89
CA HIS A 76 -20.29 38.89 -21.17
C HIS A 76 -20.11 38.67 -22.66
N THR A 77 -18.87 38.65 -23.11
CA THR A 77 -18.51 38.08 -24.41
C THR A 77 -18.73 36.58 -24.33
N PRO A 78 -19.43 35.92 -25.27
CA PRO A 78 -19.61 34.48 -25.21
C PRO A 78 -18.24 33.80 -25.25
N SER A 79 -18.00 32.95 -24.21
CA SER A 79 -16.81 32.09 -24.15
C SER A 79 -16.78 31.17 -25.37
N PRO A 80 -15.64 30.98 -26.05
CA PRO A 80 -15.55 30.06 -27.16
C PRO A 80 -15.93 28.66 -26.65
N THR A 81 -16.86 28.00 -27.34
CA THR A 81 -17.21 26.60 -27.13
C THR A 81 -15.92 25.77 -27.16
N PRO A 82 -15.64 24.92 -26.16
CA PRO A 82 -14.45 24.10 -26.19
C PRO A 82 -14.52 23.20 -27.43
N THR A 83 -13.61 23.44 -28.36
CA THR A 83 -13.35 22.52 -29.46
C THR A 83 -12.94 21.21 -28.87
N ALA A 84 -13.66 20.11 -29.16
CA ALA A 84 -13.30 18.78 -28.73
C ALA A 84 -11.82 18.54 -29.06
N THR A 85 -11.00 18.44 -28.01
CA THR A 85 -9.60 18.07 -28.15
C THR A 85 -9.59 16.67 -28.72
N ALA A 86 -9.07 16.50 -29.94
CA ALA A 86 -8.91 15.19 -30.55
C ALA A 86 -8.10 14.33 -29.57
N THR A 87 -8.71 13.26 -29.08
CA THR A 87 -8.04 12.24 -28.28
C THR A 87 -6.85 11.75 -29.09
N ALA A 88 -5.63 12.00 -28.61
CA ALA A 88 -4.43 11.54 -29.28
C ALA A 88 -4.48 10.00 -29.32
N THR A 89 -4.54 9.43 -30.52
CA THR A 89 -4.43 7.99 -30.72
C THR A 89 -3.07 7.56 -30.17
N PRO A 90 -2.99 6.53 -29.29
CA PRO A 90 -1.72 6.07 -28.76
C PRO A 90 -0.78 5.68 -29.91
N ILE A 91 0.37 6.31 -29.99
CA ILE A 91 1.39 6.02 -30.99
C ILE A 91 2.26 4.89 -30.44
N GLY A 92 1.88 3.64 -30.72
CA GLY A 92 2.68 2.47 -30.38
C GLY A 92 1.82 1.22 -30.14
N PRO A 93 2.38 0.02 -30.21
CA PRO A 93 1.68 -1.19 -29.86
C PRO A 93 1.36 -1.13 -28.35
N CYS A 94 0.06 -1.03 -28.02
CA CYS A 94 -0.37 -1.28 -26.66
C CYS A 94 -0.04 -2.72 -26.29
N ALA A 95 0.43 -2.95 -25.06
CA ALA A 95 0.59 -4.30 -24.57
C ALA A 95 -0.78 -4.86 -24.21
N ALA A 96 -1.17 -5.96 -24.86
CA ALA A 96 -2.30 -6.77 -24.39
C ALA A 96 -1.88 -7.36 -23.04
N ARG A 97 -2.14 -6.62 -21.96
CA ARG A 97 -1.90 -7.07 -20.60
C ARG A 97 -3.17 -7.72 -20.10
N ASN A 98 -3.06 -8.97 -19.70
CA ASN A 98 -4.08 -9.59 -18.89
C ASN A 98 -3.88 -9.07 -17.45
N PRO A 99 -4.74 -8.18 -16.92
CA PRO A 99 -4.53 -7.61 -15.58
C PRO A 99 -4.37 -8.67 -14.49
N GLY A 100 -4.93 -9.87 -14.71
CA GLY A 100 -4.89 -10.97 -13.76
C GLY A 100 -3.50 -11.54 -13.48
N ASP A 101 -2.62 -11.54 -14.47
CA ASP A 101 -1.32 -12.22 -14.38
C ASP A 101 -0.16 -11.22 -14.29
N ASP A 102 -0.41 -9.94 -14.51
CA ASP A 102 0.60 -8.90 -14.59
C ASP A 102 0.72 -8.13 -13.27
N LEU A 103 1.81 -8.36 -12.53
CA LEU A 103 2.14 -7.55 -11.33
C LEU A 103 2.34 -6.07 -11.67
N PHE A 104 2.57 -5.75 -12.94
CA PHE A 104 2.83 -4.39 -13.43
C PHE A 104 1.62 -3.77 -14.11
N ALA A 105 0.42 -4.30 -13.90
CA ALA A 105 -0.81 -3.70 -14.40
C ALA A 105 -0.94 -2.26 -13.89
N LEU A 106 -1.04 -1.30 -14.79
CA LEU A 106 -1.25 0.10 -14.43
C LEU A 106 -2.74 0.34 -14.16
N VAL A 107 -3.05 0.78 -12.94
CA VAL A 107 -4.40 1.15 -12.52
C VAL A 107 -4.37 2.59 -12.03
N THR A 108 -5.05 3.48 -12.74
CA THR A 108 -5.13 4.92 -12.46
C THR A 108 -6.53 5.41 -12.81
N HIS A 109 -6.80 6.70 -12.72
CA HIS A 109 -8.08 7.27 -13.20
C HIS A 109 -8.33 7.07 -14.70
N ASP A 110 -7.28 6.86 -15.50
CA ASP A 110 -7.36 6.66 -16.95
C ASP A 110 -7.38 5.18 -17.36
N TYR A 111 -6.82 4.31 -16.51
CA TYR A 111 -6.65 2.89 -16.77
C TYR A 111 -7.36 2.08 -15.68
N GLY A 112 -8.51 1.53 -16.01
CA GLY A 112 -9.35 0.76 -15.08
C GLY A 112 -9.33 -0.73 -15.35
N LEU A 113 -9.87 -1.45 -14.40
CA LEU A 113 -10.16 -2.89 -14.47
C LEU A 113 -11.64 -3.09 -14.77
N SER A 114 -11.97 -4.17 -15.50
CA SER A 114 -13.36 -4.48 -15.75
C SER A 114 -14.13 -4.79 -14.45
N ARG A 115 -15.43 -4.59 -14.49
CA ARG A 115 -16.33 -4.85 -13.36
C ARG A 115 -16.19 -6.28 -12.82
N ASP A 116 -16.04 -7.24 -13.72
CA ASP A 116 -16.04 -8.66 -13.41
C ASP A 116 -14.62 -9.21 -13.18
N PHE A 117 -13.61 -8.33 -13.25
CA PHE A 117 -12.24 -8.74 -12.99
C PHE A 117 -12.06 -9.09 -11.51
N ALA A 118 -11.60 -10.31 -11.25
CA ALA A 118 -11.09 -10.77 -9.96
C ALA A 118 -9.92 -11.72 -10.20
N PRO A 119 -8.84 -11.65 -9.42
CA PRO A 119 -7.79 -12.65 -9.46
C PRO A 119 -8.34 -14.04 -9.11
N ASN A 120 -7.81 -15.07 -9.76
CA ASN A 120 -8.25 -16.46 -9.54
C ASN A 120 -7.44 -17.19 -8.44
N ASP A 121 -6.41 -16.55 -7.91
CA ASP A 121 -5.48 -17.07 -6.91
C ASP A 121 -5.54 -16.31 -5.57
N LEU A 122 -6.71 -15.74 -5.23
CA LEU A 122 -6.96 -15.12 -3.95
C LEU A 122 -6.97 -16.17 -2.83
N VAL A 123 -6.30 -15.84 -1.73
CA VAL A 123 -6.25 -16.68 -0.53
C VAL A 123 -6.50 -15.83 0.72
N PRO A 124 -7.22 -16.35 1.73
CA PRO A 124 -7.50 -15.62 2.95
C PRO A 124 -6.25 -15.50 3.83
N LEU A 125 -5.95 -14.29 4.29
CA LEU A 125 -4.78 -14.01 5.13
C LEU A 125 -4.84 -14.70 6.49
N ALA A 126 -6.03 -14.98 7.00
CA ALA A 126 -6.22 -15.68 8.28
C ALA A 126 -5.60 -17.09 8.31
N GLU A 127 -5.28 -17.68 7.16
CA GLU A 127 -4.59 -18.97 7.08
C GLU A 127 -3.08 -18.85 7.34
N PHE A 128 -2.51 -17.65 7.24
CA PHE A 128 -1.06 -17.41 7.27
C PHE A 128 -0.60 -16.58 8.47
N PHE A 129 -1.52 -15.91 9.14
CA PHE A 129 -1.21 -15.06 10.30
C PHE A 129 -1.89 -15.56 11.56
N SER A 130 -1.16 -15.50 12.68
CA SER A 130 -1.69 -15.78 14.00
C SER A 130 -2.62 -14.66 14.48
N ILE A 131 -3.32 -14.90 15.58
CA ILE A 131 -4.20 -13.92 16.25
C ILE A 131 -3.46 -12.63 16.68
N ASP A 132 -2.14 -12.69 16.75
CA ASP A 132 -1.32 -11.52 17.13
C ASP A 132 -1.20 -10.46 16.04
N VAL A 133 -1.60 -10.78 14.80
CA VAL A 133 -1.65 -9.83 13.70
C VAL A 133 -3.10 -9.38 13.51
N THR A 134 -3.35 -8.10 13.71
CA THR A 134 -4.68 -7.53 13.45
C THR A 134 -4.97 -7.55 11.95
N LEU A 135 -6.03 -8.27 11.56
CA LEU A 135 -6.53 -8.31 10.20
C LEU A 135 -7.84 -7.52 10.11
N GLY A 136 -7.89 -6.57 9.18
CA GLY A 136 -9.11 -5.84 8.80
C GLY A 136 -9.96 -6.63 7.81
N TYR A 137 -10.86 -5.94 7.11
CA TYR A 137 -11.71 -6.52 6.10
C TYR A 137 -11.69 -5.64 4.83
N PRO A 138 -11.57 -6.22 3.63
CA PRO A 138 -11.34 -7.63 3.28
C PRO A 138 -9.89 -8.07 3.55
N THR A 139 -9.69 -9.37 3.82
CA THR A 139 -8.41 -9.95 4.24
C THR A 139 -7.89 -11.01 3.27
N GLU A 140 -8.15 -10.87 1.99
CA GLU A 140 -7.65 -11.76 0.93
C GLU A 140 -6.58 -11.06 0.10
N LEU A 141 -5.59 -11.82 -0.35
CA LEU A 141 -4.58 -11.38 -1.33
C LEU A 141 -4.28 -12.49 -2.32
N ARG A 142 -3.63 -12.15 -3.42
CA ARG A 142 -3.10 -13.14 -4.35
C ARG A 142 -2.02 -13.99 -3.70
N GLN A 143 -2.00 -15.28 -4.08
CA GLN A 143 -1.05 -16.26 -3.55
C GLN A 143 0.42 -15.80 -3.67
N VAL A 144 0.78 -15.08 -4.74
CA VAL A 144 2.15 -14.59 -4.98
C VAL A 144 2.62 -13.58 -3.92
N VAL A 145 1.70 -12.88 -3.26
CA VAL A 145 2.00 -11.86 -2.24
C VAL A 145 2.28 -12.48 -0.86
N ILE A 146 1.76 -13.68 -0.61
CA ILE A 146 1.70 -14.25 0.74
C ILE A 146 3.08 -14.46 1.36
N ALA A 147 3.96 -15.22 0.68
CA ALA A 147 5.27 -15.52 1.26
C ALA A 147 6.14 -14.28 1.53
N PRO A 148 6.21 -13.27 0.61
CA PRO A 148 6.85 -11.99 0.89
C PRO A 148 6.24 -11.24 2.08
N LEU A 149 4.90 -11.19 2.16
CA LEU A 149 4.19 -10.48 3.22
C LEU A 149 4.43 -11.13 4.60
N VAL A 150 4.32 -12.45 4.68
CA VAL A 150 4.57 -13.20 5.92
C VAL A 150 5.98 -12.91 6.45
N ARG A 151 7.00 -12.97 5.59
CA ARG A 151 8.38 -12.64 5.98
C ARG A 151 8.51 -11.20 6.46
N MET A 152 7.91 -10.25 5.73
CA MET A 152 7.95 -8.84 6.09
C MET A 152 7.33 -8.60 7.47
N VAL A 153 6.16 -9.16 7.74
CA VAL A 153 5.48 -9.04 9.04
C VAL A 153 6.29 -9.70 10.16
N GLN A 154 6.89 -10.87 9.92
CA GLN A 154 7.75 -11.55 10.89
C GLN A 154 8.98 -10.72 11.26
N ASP A 155 9.62 -10.09 10.27
CA ASP A 155 10.79 -9.24 10.51
C ASP A 155 10.39 -7.93 11.22
N MET A 156 9.22 -7.37 10.93
CA MET A 156 8.66 -6.25 11.71
C MET A 156 8.42 -6.66 13.17
N GLN A 157 7.82 -7.82 13.42
CA GLN A 157 7.59 -8.34 14.77
C GLN A 157 8.90 -8.63 15.51
N ALA A 158 9.91 -9.18 14.82
CA ALA A 158 11.25 -9.39 15.37
C ALA A 158 11.94 -8.07 15.74
N ALA A 159 11.60 -6.97 15.07
CA ALA A 159 12.03 -5.62 15.41
C ALA A 159 11.20 -4.98 16.54
N GLY A 160 10.26 -5.69 17.15
CA GLY A 160 9.40 -5.22 18.23
C GLY A 160 8.21 -4.38 17.77
N LEU A 161 7.84 -4.45 16.48
CA LEU A 161 6.72 -3.73 15.89
C LEU A 161 5.46 -4.61 15.88
N HIS A 162 4.29 -3.95 15.78
CA HIS A 162 2.99 -4.62 15.77
C HIS A 162 2.16 -4.21 14.54
N PRO A 163 2.59 -4.60 13.32
CA PRO A 163 1.91 -4.18 12.10
C PRO A 163 0.49 -4.75 12.06
N GLN A 164 -0.44 -3.92 11.59
CA GLN A 164 -1.82 -4.30 11.31
C GLN A 164 -2.00 -4.36 9.79
N ILE A 165 -2.79 -5.31 9.30
CA ILE A 165 -3.18 -5.42 7.89
C ILE A 165 -4.66 -5.06 7.81
N LEU A 166 -4.97 -3.83 7.40
CA LEU A 166 -6.31 -3.27 7.48
C LEU A 166 -7.16 -3.54 6.24
N SER A 167 -6.53 -3.69 5.07
CA SER A 167 -7.21 -3.93 3.80
C SER A 167 -6.33 -4.76 2.86
N GLY A 168 -6.93 -5.63 2.09
CA GLY A 168 -6.32 -6.42 1.02
C GLY A 168 -7.11 -6.29 -0.28
N TYR A 169 -7.44 -7.41 -0.94
CA TYR A 169 -8.26 -7.41 -2.14
C TYR A 169 -9.63 -6.76 -1.89
N ARG A 170 -10.04 -5.91 -2.83
CA ARG A 170 -11.34 -5.24 -2.81
C ARG A 170 -11.98 -5.35 -4.18
N SER A 171 -13.10 -6.10 -4.27
CA SER A 171 -13.84 -6.25 -5.52
C SER A 171 -14.39 -4.92 -6.02
N TYR A 172 -14.74 -4.85 -7.30
CA TYR A 172 -15.43 -3.70 -7.89
C TYR A 172 -16.65 -3.28 -7.06
N ALA A 173 -17.48 -4.24 -6.63
CA ALA A 173 -18.68 -3.96 -5.85
C ALA A 173 -18.36 -3.39 -4.46
N SER A 174 -17.36 -3.94 -3.78
CA SER A 174 -16.91 -3.43 -2.48
C SER A 174 -16.28 -2.03 -2.62
N GLN A 175 -15.55 -1.78 -3.72
CA GLN A 175 -15.00 -0.45 -4.01
C GLN A 175 -16.12 0.57 -4.26
N ALA A 176 -17.20 0.19 -4.95
CA ALA A 176 -18.34 1.07 -5.16
C ALA A 176 -18.96 1.54 -3.85
N VAL A 177 -19.11 0.64 -2.86
CA VAL A 177 -19.60 1.01 -1.52
C VAL A 177 -18.63 1.93 -0.78
N ALA A 178 -17.32 1.68 -0.88
CA ALA A 178 -16.31 2.52 -0.24
C ALA A 178 -16.25 3.92 -0.86
N TYR A 179 -16.33 4.00 -2.18
CA TYR A 179 -16.32 5.26 -2.93
C TYR A 179 -17.58 6.10 -2.68
N ASP A 180 -18.76 5.46 -2.62
CA ASP A 180 -20.03 6.14 -2.34
C ASP A 180 -20.03 6.87 -0.98
N LYS A 181 -19.37 6.30 0.03
CA LYS A 181 -19.19 6.96 1.34
C LYS A 181 -18.41 8.27 1.20
N TRP A 182 -17.40 8.32 0.34
CA TRP A 182 -16.63 9.55 0.09
C TRP A 182 -17.41 10.54 -0.74
N LEU A 183 -18.19 10.09 -1.73
CA LEU A 183 -19.11 10.95 -2.49
C LEU A 183 -20.13 11.65 -1.58
N GLN A 184 -20.62 10.96 -0.55
CA GLN A 184 -21.56 11.55 0.41
C GLN A 184 -20.88 12.51 1.39
N LYS A 185 -19.64 12.23 1.79
CA LYS A 185 -18.92 12.99 2.81
C LYS A 185 -18.17 14.20 2.24
N GLU A 186 -17.47 14.02 1.14
CA GLU A 186 -16.61 15.01 0.49
C GLU A 186 -16.70 14.90 -1.04
N PRO A 187 -17.82 15.27 -1.66
CA PRO A 187 -18.09 15.01 -3.07
C PRO A 187 -17.06 15.61 -4.02
N GLU A 188 -16.55 16.81 -3.70
CA GLU A 188 -15.56 17.50 -4.53
C GLU A 188 -14.16 16.84 -4.51
N ARG A 189 -13.90 16.07 -3.45
CA ARG A 189 -12.60 15.42 -3.23
C ARG A 189 -12.66 13.89 -3.29
N ALA A 190 -13.85 13.33 -3.51
CA ALA A 190 -14.04 11.88 -3.48
C ALA A 190 -13.05 11.14 -4.38
N ASN A 191 -12.82 11.61 -5.61
CA ASN A 191 -11.91 10.97 -6.58
C ASN A 191 -10.45 10.91 -6.12
N ILE A 192 -9.99 11.88 -5.33
CA ILE A 192 -8.60 11.94 -4.87
C ILE A 192 -8.40 11.31 -3.49
N LEU A 193 -9.51 11.03 -2.76
CA LEU A 193 -9.52 10.37 -1.45
C LEU A 193 -9.86 8.88 -1.55
N SER A 194 -10.47 8.45 -2.65
CA SER A 194 -10.83 7.07 -2.91
C SER A 194 -10.99 6.85 -4.41
N ALA A 195 -10.47 5.75 -4.91
CA ALA A 195 -10.63 5.40 -6.31
C ALA A 195 -12.09 5.09 -6.66
N PRO A 196 -12.60 5.54 -7.81
CA PRO A 196 -13.85 5.00 -8.35
C PRO A 196 -13.78 3.48 -8.54
N PRO A 197 -14.92 2.76 -8.54
CA PRO A 197 -14.93 1.33 -8.76
C PRO A 197 -14.33 0.97 -10.13
N GLY A 198 -13.42 -0.01 -10.13
CA GLY A 198 -12.63 -0.38 -11.30
C GLY A 198 -11.27 0.33 -11.39
N TYR A 199 -11.05 1.41 -10.63
CA TYR A 199 -9.83 2.22 -10.67
C TYR A 199 -8.99 2.12 -9.40
N SER A 200 -9.24 1.09 -8.57
CA SER A 200 -8.50 0.83 -7.34
C SER A 200 -7.48 -0.28 -7.52
N GLU A 201 -6.24 -0.05 -7.09
CA GLU A 201 -5.20 -1.09 -7.06
C GLU A 201 -5.55 -2.29 -6.17
N HIS A 202 -6.43 -2.12 -5.19
CA HIS A 202 -6.93 -3.23 -4.36
C HIS A 202 -7.65 -4.32 -5.18
N GLN A 203 -8.22 -3.98 -6.33
CA GLN A 203 -8.87 -4.97 -7.20
C GLN A 203 -7.86 -5.92 -7.86
N LEU A 204 -6.57 -5.55 -7.94
CA LEU A 204 -5.49 -6.43 -8.39
C LEU A 204 -5.18 -7.57 -7.40
N GLY A 205 -5.57 -7.44 -6.13
CA GLY A 205 -5.24 -8.40 -5.07
C GLY A 205 -3.76 -8.40 -4.66
N THR A 206 -2.99 -7.38 -5.05
CA THR A 206 -1.57 -7.23 -4.73
C THR A 206 -1.29 -6.04 -3.82
N THR A 207 -2.33 -5.37 -3.35
CA THR A 207 -2.26 -4.12 -2.58
C THR A 207 -2.75 -4.33 -1.15
N ILE A 208 -2.06 -3.68 -0.22
CA ILE A 208 -2.28 -3.80 1.21
C ILE A 208 -2.30 -2.41 1.83
N ASP A 209 -3.29 -2.18 2.69
CA ASP A 209 -3.27 -1.05 3.61
C ASP A 209 -2.80 -1.51 5.00
N PHE A 210 -1.71 -0.93 5.47
CA PHE A 210 -1.16 -1.20 6.79
C PHE A 210 -1.69 -0.25 7.85
N GLY A 211 -1.73 -0.71 9.09
CA GLY A 211 -2.03 0.09 10.27
C GLY A 211 -0.96 -0.03 11.34
N SER A 212 -1.11 0.79 12.38
CA SER A 212 -0.23 0.82 13.55
C SER A 212 -1.04 1.08 14.82
N PRO A 213 -0.76 0.37 15.92
CA PRO A 213 -1.38 0.66 17.21
C PRO A 213 -0.96 2.02 17.78
N GLU A 214 0.10 2.64 17.27
CA GLU A 214 0.54 3.98 17.69
C GLU A 214 -0.33 5.11 17.10
N LEU A 215 -0.98 4.86 15.95
CA LEU A 215 -1.66 5.90 15.19
C LEU A 215 -2.77 6.62 15.97
N PRO A 216 -3.63 5.93 16.74
CA PRO A 216 -4.65 6.59 17.58
C PRO A 216 -4.05 7.59 18.56
N THR A 217 -2.93 7.26 19.19
CA THR A 217 -2.24 8.15 20.15
C THR A 217 -1.62 9.36 19.44
N ILE A 218 -1.01 9.14 18.27
CA ILE A 218 -0.35 10.21 17.50
C ILE A 218 -1.38 11.22 16.97
N VAL A 219 -2.54 10.74 16.53
CA VAL A 219 -3.62 11.59 16.00
C VAL A 219 -4.47 12.19 17.12
N GLY A 220 -4.54 11.53 18.29
CA GLY A 220 -5.43 11.91 19.40
C GLY A 220 -6.89 11.48 19.16
N GLN A 221 -7.12 10.40 18.39
CA GLN A 221 -8.44 9.86 18.09
C GLN A 221 -8.42 8.34 18.20
N GLU A 222 -9.20 7.76 19.11
CA GLU A 222 -9.13 6.32 19.48
C GLU A 222 -9.42 5.35 18.31
N ASP A 223 -10.40 5.64 17.47
CA ASP A 223 -10.86 4.74 16.40
C ASP A 223 -10.22 5.00 15.03
N ILE A 224 -9.17 5.82 14.97
CA ILE A 224 -8.55 6.16 13.69
C ILE A 224 -7.72 4.99 13.16
N GLN A 225 -8.03 4.55 11.96
CA GLN A 225 -7.27 3.50 11.25
C GLN A 225 -6.41 4.07 10.13
N PHE A 226 -6.87 5.14 9.48
CA PHE A 226 -6.20 5.76 8.33
C PHE A 226 -6.00 7.25 8.57
N HIS A 227 -4.75 7.68 8.59
CA HIS A 227 -4.37 9.07 8.67
C HIS A 227 -2.97 9.27 8.10
N THR A 228 -2.73 10.42 7.46
CA THR A 228 -1.41 10.71 6.88
C THR A 228 -0.28 10.66 7.90
N TYR A 229 -0.57 10.84 9.20
CA TYR A 229 0.43 10.70 10.28
C TYR A 229 0.92 9.26 10.50
N PHE A 230 0.40 8.26 9.77
CA PHE A 230 0.96 6.92 9.78
C PHE A 230 2.47 6.90 9.48
N TYR A 231 2.98 7.86 8.69
CA TYR A 231 4.42 7.99 8.44
C TYR A 231 5.25 8.31 9.72
N LEU A 232 4.61 8.76 10.81
CA LEU A 232 5.26 9.04 12.10
C LEU A 232 5.32 7.81 13.00
N THR A 233 4.50 6.79 12.73
CA THR A 233 4.50 5.54 13.50
C THR A 233 5.77 4.73 13.24
N SER A 234 6.13 3.87 14.19
CA SER A 234 7.26 2.96 14.05
C SER A 234 7.08 2.02 12.86
N GLU A 235 5.85 1.49 12.64
CA GLU A 235 5.50 0.65 11.50
C GLU A 235 5.63 1.41 10.18
N GLY A 236 5.09 2.63 10.10
CA GLY A 236 5.16 3.46 8.90
C GLY A 236 6.60 3.80 8.50
N GLN A 237 7.44 4.14 9.47
CA GLN A 237 8.86 4.40 9.24
C GLN A 237 9.62 3.15 8.78
N TRP A 238 9.33 2.01 9.39
CA TRP A 238 9.94 0.74 9.01
C TRP A 238 9.56 0.35 7.58
N LEU A 239 8.26 0.40 7.25
CA LEU A 239 7.77 0.11 5.90
C LEU A 239 8.39 1.04 4.85
N ALA A 240 8.45 2.35 5.11
CA ALA A 240 9.08 3.30 4.21
C ALA A 240 10.55 2.97 3.91
N ASN A 241 11.27 2.37 4.87
CA ASN A 241 12.68 2.04 4.73
C ASN A 241 12.92 0.64 4.14
N TYR A 242 12.09 -0.35 4.45
CA TYR A 242 12.43 -1.76 4.22
C TYR A 242 11.44 -2.53 3.33
N ALA A 243 10.21 -2.04 3.10
CA ALA A 243 9.18 -2.77 2.35
C ALA A 243 9.64 -3.20 0.94
N HIS A 244 10.51 -2.41 0.29
CA HIS A 244 11.07 -2.73 -1.02
C HIS A 244 11.88 -4.04 -1.05
N GLN A 245 12.52 -4.42 0.08
CA GLN A 245 13.27 -5.67 0.20
C GLN A 245 12.37 -6.91 0.14
N TYR A 246 11.08 -6.74 0.37
CA TYR A 246 10.04 -7.77 0.29
C TYR A 246 9.19 -7.63 -0.98
N GLY A 247 9.52 -6.69 -1.86
CA GLY A 247 8.84 -6.48 -3.12
C GLY A 247 7.65 -5.51 -3.06
N PHE A 248 7.49 -4.76 -1.98
CA PHE A 248 6.43 -3.77 -1.82
C PHE A 248 6.93 -2.35 -2.07
N THR A 249 6.09 -1.54 -2.69
CA THR A 249 6.33 -0.12 -2.94
C THR A 249 5.15 0.72 -2.45
N LEU A 250 5.43 1.94 -2.00
CA LEU A 250 4.42 2.94 -1.68
C LEU A 250 3.81 3.48 -2.98
N SER A 251 2.49 3.26 -3.19
CA SER A 251 1.84 3.64 -4.45
C SER A 251 1.64 5.15 -4.59
N PHE A 252 1.30 5.84 -3.50
CA PHE A 252 0.91 7.25 -3.48
C PHE A 252 1.82 8.08 -2.55
N PRO A 253 3.08 8.35 -2.96
CA PRO A 253 4.01 9.17 -2.19
C PRO A 253 3.54 10.63 -2.06
N ARG A 254 4.22 11.41 -1.21
CA ARG A 254 3.99 12.86 -1.15
C ARG A 254 4.29 13.52 -2.48
N ASP A 255 3.54 14.59 -2.77
CA ASP A 255 3.76 15.46 -3.93
C ASP A 255 3.61 14.75 -5.30
N THR A 256 2.90 13.61 -5.34
CA THR A 256 2.64 12.86 -6.58
C THR A 256 1.17 12.89 -7.03
N LEU A 257 0.32 13.73 -6.44
CA LEU A 257 -1.11 13.82 -6.77
C LEU A 257 -1.36 14.04 -8.27
N GLU A 258 -0.60 14.94 -8.91
CA GLU A 258 -0.73 15.24 -10.34
C GLU A 258 -0.35 14.05 -11.25
N ILE A 259 0.42 13.10 -10.72
CA ILE A 259 0.89 11.92 -11.46
C ILE A 259 0.00 10.71 -11.16
N THR A 260 -0.27 10.48 -9.87
CA THR A 260 -0.99 9.29 -9.41
C THR A 260 -2.50 9.45 -9.40
N GLY A 261 -2.99 10.70 -9.29
CA GLY A 261 -4.39 11.03 -9.11
C GLY A 261 -4.89 10.93 -7.66
N PHE A 262 -4.04 10.49 -6.71
CA PHE A 262 -4.43 10.26 -5.32
C PHE A 262 -3.59 11.08 -4.34
N TYR A 263 -4.19 11.41 -3.21
CA TYR A 263 -3.46 12.02 -2.10
C TYR A 263 -2.38 11.08 -1.56
N TYR A 264 -1.49 11.65 -0.74
CA TYR A 264 -0.49 10.90 0.01
C TYR A 264 -1.14 9.87 0.94
N GLU A 265 -0.86 8.59 0.71
CA GLU A 265 -1.37 7.46 1.49
C GLU A 265 -0.22 6.62 2.05
N PRO A 266 0.39 7.00 3.20
CA PRO A 266 1.57 6.32 3.73
C PRO A 266 1.34 4.87 4.16
N TRP A 267 0.10 4.42 4.23
CA TRP A 267 -0.31 3.05 4.57
C TRP A 267 -0.45 2.12 3.36
N HIS A 268 -0.56 2.66 2.14
CA HIS A 268 -0.94 1.96 0.93
C HIS A 268 0.27 1.43 0.16
N PHE A 269 0.52 0.13 0.29
CA PHE A 269 1.65 -0.54 -0.32
C PHE A 269 1.20 -1.58 -1.34
N ARG A 270 1.86 -1.59 -2.51
CA ARG A 270 1.61 -2.54 -3.58
C ARG A 270 2.80 -3.47 -3.78
N TYR A 271 2.52 -4.76 -3.96
CA TYR A 271 3.53 -5.74 -4.34
C TYR A 271 3.79 -5.70 -5.85
N VAL A 272 5.05 -5.48 -6.22
CA VAL A 272 5.54 -5.42 -7.60
C VAL A 272 6.77 -6.32 -7.81
N GLY A 273 7.12 -7.12 -6.80
CA GLY A 273 8.34 -7.93 -6.79
C GLY A 273 9.57 -7.15 -6.33
N VAL A 274 10.55 -7.86 -5.78
CA VAL A 274 11.73 -7.27 -5.11
C VAL A 274 12.57 -6.41 -6.05
N GLU A 275 12.77 -6.87 -7.28
CA GLU A 275 13.60 -6.18 -8.26
C GLU A 275 13.03 -4.79 -8.58
N LEU A 276 11.76 -4.71 -9.00
CA LEU A 276 11.14 -3.44 -9.35
C LEU A 276 10.95 -2.55 -8.11
N ALA A 277 10.51 -3.09 -6.97
CA ALA A 277 10.38 -2.31 -5.74
C ALA A 277 11.70 -1.65 -5.31
N THR A 278 12.82 -2.36 -5.50
CA THR A 278 14.17 -1.82 -5.21
C THR A 278 14.55 -0.72 -6.20
N ILE A 279 14.25 -0.88 -7.48
CA ILE A 279 14.47 0.17 -8.50
C ILE A 279 13.67 1.42 -8.14
N LEU A 280 12.38 1.29 -7.84
CA LEU A 280 11.50 2.42 -7.48
C LEU A 280 12.01 3.15 -6.23
N LYS A 281 12.43 2.39 -5.21
CA LYS A 281 13.01 2.95 -3.98
C LYS A 281 14.28 3.75 -4.26
N ASN A 282 15.17 3.22 -5.10
CA ASN A 282 16.44 3.88 -5.44
C ASN A 282 16.25 5.14 -6.31
N LEU A 283 15.25 5.13 -7.19
CA LEU A 283 14.89 6.28 -8.03
C LEU A 283 14.07 7.32 -7.26
N GLY A 284 13.40 6.94 -6.17
CA GLY A 284 12.52 7.81 -5.41
C GLY A 284 11.22 8.15 -6.13
N VAL A 285 10.73 7.26 -7.01
CA VAL A 285 9.52 7.46 -7.82
C VAL A 285 8.43 6.46 -7.45
N SER A 286 7.17 6.81 -7.73
CA SER A 286 6.05 5.87 -7.60
C SER A 286 6.05 4.83 -8.73
N PHE A 287 5.33 3.71 -8.52
CA PHE A 287 5.11 2.74 -9.59
C PHE A 287 4.39 3.37 -10.79
N THR A 288 3.37 4.20 -10.55
CA THR A 288 2.63 4.90 -11.61
C THR A 288 3.55 5.76 -12.47
N GLU A 289 4.40 6.57 -11.84
CA GLU A 289 5.37 7.40 -12.57
C GLU A 289 6.33 6.56 -13.41
N TYR A 290 6.91 5.52 -12.82
CA TYR A 290 7.80 4.61 -13.53
C TYR A 290 7.10 3.92 -14.71
N ALA A 291 5.89 3.41 -14.50
CA ALA A 291 5.14 2.69 -15.51
C ALA A 291 4.76 3.57 -16.70
N LEU A 292 4.34 4.80 -16.46
CA LEU A 292 4.01 5.77 -17.52
C LEU A 292 5.24 6.12 -18.40
N GLN A 293 6.43 6.09 -17.82
CA GLN A 293 7.67 6.45 -18.53
C GLN A 293 8.36 5.25 -19.20
N ASN A 294 8.25 4.05 -18.64
CA ASN A 294 9.11 2.93 -18.99
C ASN A 294 8.37 1.69 -19.50
N LEU A 295 7.05 1.61 -19.29
CA LEU A 295 6.27 0.46 -19.72
C LEU A 295 5.36 0.85 -20.90
N PRO A 296 5.07 -0.08 -21.84
CA PRO A 296 4.08 0.16 -22.88
C PRO A 296 2.74 0.52 -22.24
N PRO A 297 1.99 1.49 -22.79
CA PRO A 297 0.67 1.81 -22.28
C PRO A 297 -0.24 0.57 -22.38
N PRO A 298 -1.12 0.33 -21.39
CA PRO A 298 -2.10 -0.73 -21.49
C PRO A 298 -3.04 -0.47 -22.69
N CYS A 299 -3.51 -1.55 -23.33
CA CYS A 299 -4.58 -1.42 -24.31
C CYS A 299 -5.84 -0.98 -23.60
N VAL A 300 -6.35 0.18 -23.96
CA VAL A 300 -7.69 0.61 -23.53
C VAL A 300 -8.70 -0.22 -24.31
N PRO A 301 -9.69 -0.85 -23.67
CA PRO A 301 -10.71 -1.64 -24.35
C PRO A 301 -11.56 -0.83 -25.33
#